data_eca99a9b568aea9cad1cdfafb048963c
#
_entry.id   eca99a9b568aea9cad1cdfafb048963c
#
_cell.length_a   1.000
_cell.length_b   1.000
_cell.length_c   1.000
_cell.angle_alpha   90.00
_cell.angle_beta   90.00
_cell.angle_gamma   90.00
#
_symmetry.space_group_name_H-M   'P 1'
#
loop_
_entity.id
_entity.type
_entity.pdbx_description
1 polymer ?
#
loop_
_entity_poly.entity_id
_entity_poly.type
_entity_poly.pdbx_seq_one_letter_code
_entity_poly.pdbx_strand_id
1 'polypeptide(L)'
;LTDAIIGQMMEGITLPDFADIDIDKFDYTYKELKDGEDGIQRGGYPGQGFPAYAAHMGAKYKAMKEAEQRWENIEVLDADVVCVAYGISSRVCKEAVRKARAKGIKLGLIRLITAWPFPEKAFAEINPDCKGLLAVEMSIKGQMVPDIKLATKCNMPVYGYFSLDVVPDADVVVETAEKIIAGTCEEV
;
A
#
# COMPACT_ATOMS: atom_id res chain seq x y z
N LEU A 1 7.90 -5.30 -5.32
CA LEU A 1 8.45 -4.46 -4.26
C LEU A 1 8.63 -5.31 -3.01
N THR A 2 9.82 -5.28 -2.40
CA THR A 2 10.14 -6.11 -1.24
C THR A 2 10.59 -5.20 -0.09
N ASP A 3 9.98 -5.40 1.08
CA ASP A 3 10.43 -4.75 2.30
C ASP A 3 11.65 -5.52 2.84
N ALA A 4 12.79 -4.85 2.93
CA ALA A 4 14.05 -5.49 3.33
C ALA A 4 14.03 -5.98 4.78
N ILE A 5 13.36 -5.28 5.68
CA ILE A 5 13.29 -5.65 7.11
C ILE A 5 12.41 -6.89 7.28
N ILE A 6 11.24 -6.91 6.65
CA ILE A 6 10.36 -8.09 6.65
C ILE A 6 11.07 -9.29 6.02
N GLY A 7 11.83 -9.08 4.94
CA GLY A 7 12.59 -10.14 4.28
C GLY A 7 13.71 -10.76 5.15
N GLN A 8 14.10 -10.11 6.23
CA GLN A 8 15.10 -10.60 7.19
C GLN A 8 14.47 -11.28 8.42
N MET A 9 13.16 -11.18 8.59
CA MET A 9 12.47 -11.80 9.73
C MET A 9 12.30 -13.29 9.51
N MET A 10 12.55 -14.08 10.55
CA MET A 10 12.27 -15.52 10.54
C MET A 10 10.82 -15.76 10.93
N GLU A 11 9.98 -16.08 9.95
CA GLU A 11 8.58 -16.43 10.16
C GLU A 11 8.25 -17.73 9.42
N GLY A 12 7.34 -18.52 9.98
CA GLY A 12 6.77 -19.66 9.28
C GLY A 12 5.96 -19.19 8.06
N ILE A 13 6.23 -19.76 6.91
CA ILE A 13 5.46 -19.51 5.69
C ILE A 13 4.74 -20.78 5.26
N THR A 14 3.53 -20.62 4.76
CA THR A 14 2.83 -21.70 4.05
C THR A 14 3.02 -21.46 2.57
N LEU A 15 3.72 -22.38 1.91
CA LEU A 15 3.86 -22.32 0.46
C LEU A 15 2.51 -22.73 -0.16
N PRO A 16 2.00 -21.98 -1.14
CA PRO A 16 0.83 -22.43 -1.89
C PRO A 16 1.18 -23.68 -2.70
N ASP A 17 0.18 -24.50 -3.00
CA ASP A 17 0.35 -25.58 -3.95
C ASP A 17 0.84 -25.02 -5.29
N PHE A 18 1.78 -25.74 -5.92
CA PHE A 18 2.21 -25.37 -7.26
C PHE A 18 1.01 -25.47 -8.21
N ALA A 19 0.60 -24.29 -8.72
CA ALA A 19 -0.33 -24.29 -9.83
C ALA A 19 0.38 -24.88 -11.06
N ASP A 20 -0.28 -25.77 -11.74
CA ASP A 20 0.19 -26.30 -13.02
C ASP A 20 0.05 -25.19 -14.07
N ILE A 21 1.08 -24.35 -14.17
CA ILE A 21 1.09 -23.20 -15.06
C ILE A 21 1.57 -23.67 -16.43
N ASP A 22 0.68 -23.63 -17.42
CA ASP A 22 1.04 -23.87 -18.81
C ASP A 22 1.88 -22.70 -19.32
N ILE A 23 3.19 -22.88 -19.24
CA ILE A 23 4.20 -21.87 -19.62
C ILE A 23 4.07 -21.50 -21.11
N ASP A 24 3.55 -22.38 -21.94
CA ASP A 24 3.43 -22.15 -23.38
C ASP A 24 2.34 -21.12 -23.74
N LYS A 25 1.47 -20.79 -22.80
CA LYS A 25 0.50 -19.69 -22.95
C LYS A 25 1.09 -18.29 -22.84
N PHE A 26 2.33 -18.18 -22.38
CA PHE A 26 2.96 -16.89 -22.13
C PHE A 26 4.12 -16.64 -23.10
N ASP A 27 3.95 -15.69 -24.01
CA ASP A 27 4.98 -15.33 -24.98
C ASP A 27 6.21 -14.67 -24.36
N TYR A 28 6.09 -14.20 -23.10
CA TYR A 28 7.16 -13.49 -22.39
C TYR A 28 7.96 -14.36 -21.42
N THR A 29 7.67 -15.65 -21.32
CA THR A 29 8.46 -16.56 -20.50
C THR A 29 9.80 -16.84 -21.17
N TYR A 30 10.85 -17.04 -20.33
CA TYR A 30 12.13 -17.49 -20.85
C TYR A 30 11.96 -18.89 -21.43
N LYS A 31 12.14 -18.98 -22.76
CA LYS A 31 12.19 -20.25 -23.48
C LYS A 31 13.59 -20.38 -24.07
N GLU A 32 14.07 -21.60 -24.14
CA GLU A 32 15.30 -21.90 -24.84
C GLU A 32 15.13 -21.48 -26.31
N LEU A 33 15.93 -20.49 -26.74
CA LEU A 33 15.91 -20.01 -28.13
C LEU A 33 16.69 -20.99 -28.99
N LYS A 34 16.11 -21.39 -30.10
CA LYS A 34 16.83 -22.12 -31.14
C LYS A 34 17.69 -21.15 -31.96
N ASP A 35 18.78 -21.65 -32.52
CA ASP A 35 19.65 -20.87 -33.39
C ASP A 35 18.84 -20.22 -34.53
N GLY A 36 18.93 -18.90 -34.66
CA GLY A 36 18.20 -18.10 -35.63
C GLY A 36 16.82 -17.61 -35.23
N GLU A 37 16.36 -17.88 -34.00
CA GLU A 37 15.14 -17.28 -33.47
C GLU A 37 15.45 -15.92 -32.81
N ASP A 38 14.64 -14.92 -33.14
CA ASP A 38 14.69 -13.64 -32.47
C ASP A 38 14.15 -13.77 -31.04
N GLY A 39 14.91 -13.31 -30.06
CA GLY A 39 14.47 -13.23 -28.70
C GLY A 39 13.24 -12.32 -28.53
N ILE A 40 12.52 -12.48 -27.46
CA ILE A 40 11.40 -11.60 -27.11
C ILE A 40 11.94 -10.17 -26.98
N GLN A 41 11.57 -9.28 -27.89
CA GLN A 41 11.87 -7.87 -27.79
C GLN A 41 11.07 -7.25 -26.64
N ARG A 42 11.75 -6.91 -25.57
CA ARG A 42 11.17 -6.15 -24.46
C ARG A 42 11.34 -4.67 -24.74
N GLY A 43 10.40 -4.10 -25.42
CA GLY A 43 10.38 -2.67 -25.77
C GLY A 43 9.87 -2.46 -27.19
N GLY A 44 9.26 -1.32 -27.41
CA GLY A 44 8.61 -0.99 -28.66
C GLY A 44 7.10 -1.26 -28.63
N TYR A 45 6.47 -0.95 -29.73
CA TYR A 45 5.01 -1.07 -29.88
C TYR A 45 4.72 -2.30 -30.75
N PRO A 46 4.09 -3.35 -30.20
CA PRO A 46 3.82 -4.54 -30.99
C PRO A 46 2.90 -4.22 -32.17
N GLY A 47 3.38 -4.46 -33.37
CA GLY A 47 2.69 -4.67 -34.66
C GLY A 47 1.63 -3.69 -35.16
N GLN A 48 0.87 -3.03 -34.29
CA GLN A 48 -0.30 -2.21 -34.65
C GLN A 48 -0.07 -0.70 -34.47
N GLY A 49 1.13 -0.28 -34.12
CA GLY A 49 1.46 1.11 -33.88
C GLY A 49 1.00 1.66 -32.52
N PHE A 50 1.47 2.87 -32.20
CA PHE A 50 1.30 3.51 -30.90
C PHE A 50 -0.17 3.69 -30.46
N PRO A 51 -1.13 4.13 -31.33
CA PRO A 51 -2.50 4.33 -30.88
C PRO A 51 -3.19 3.05 -30.38
N ALA A 52 -2.98 1.94 -31.10
CA ALA A 52 -3.56 0.65 -30.69
C ALA A 52 -2.91 0.12 -29.39
N TYR A 53 -1.58 0.26 -29.27
CA TYR A 53 -0.87 -0.05 -28.04
C TYR A 53 -1.36 0.78 -26.86
N ALA A 54 -1.51 2.10 -27.01
CA ALA A 54 -2.00 2.99 -25.98
C ALA A 54 -3.41 2.63 -25.51
N ALA A 55 -4.32 2.32 -26.45
CA ALA A 55 -5.66 1.87 -26.14
C ALA A 55 -5.68 0.54 -25.35
N HIS A 56 -4.86 -0.44 -25.77
CA HIS A 56 -4.69 -1.70 -25.07
C HIS A 56 -4.17 -1.51 -23.64
N MET A 57 -3.10 -0.72 -23.47
CA MET A 57 -2.52 -0.44 -22.17
C MET A 57 -3.49 0.33 -21.26
N GLY A 58 -4.24 1.29 -21.81
CA GLY A 58 -5.27 2.00 -21.07
C GLY A 58 -6.36 1.07 -20.52
N ALA A 59 -6.84 0.16 -21.35
CA ALA A 59 -7.84 -0.84 -20.94
C ALA A 59 -7.26 -1.81 -19.88
N LYS A 60 -6.01 -2.27 -20.06
CA LYS A 60 -5.31 -3.12 -19.10
C LYS A 60 -5.16 -2.44 -17.74
N TYR A 61 -4.66 -1.20 -17.70
CA TYR A 61 -4.48 -0.47 -16.44
C TYR A 61 -5.82 -0.21 -15.73
N LYS A 62 -6.86 0.09 -16.49
CA LYS A 62 -8.20 0.25 -15.92
C LYS A 62 -8.69 -1.04 -15.26
N ALA A 63 -8.57 -2.16 -15.94
CA ALA A 63 -8.95 -3.48 -15.39
C ALA A 63 -8.13 -3.83 -14.13
N MET A 64 -6.81 -3.60 -14.15
CA MET A 64 -5.94 -3.81 -12.98
C MET A 64 -6.35 -2.91 -11.81
N LYS A 65 -6.63 -1.62 -12.06
CA LYS A 65 -7.07 -0.68 -11.03
C LYS A 65 -8.36 -1.11 -10.36
N GLU A 66 -9.27 -1.73 -11.09
CA GLU A 66 -10.54 -2.22 -10.56
C GLU A 66 -10.40 -3.54 -9.79
N ALA A 67 -9.56 -4.46 -10.25
CA ALA A 67 -9.49 -5.83 -9.78
C ALA A 67 -8.41 -6.08 -8.71
N GLU A 68 -7.30 -5.33 -8.71
CA GLU A 68 -6.10 -5.69 -7.95
C GLU A 68 -5.83 -4.79 -6.73
N GLN A 69 -6.77 -3.98 -6.30
CA GLN A 69 -6.65 -3.26 -5.04
C GLN A 69 -6.73 -4.23 -3.86
N ARG A 70 -5.69 -4.25 -3.02
CA ARG A 70 -5.61 -5.13 -1.84
C ARG A 70 -5.18 -4.35 -0.61
N TRP A 71 -5.93 -4.54 0.48
CA TRP A 71 -5.69 -3.90 1.77
C TRP A 71 -6.27 -4.73 2.91
N GLU A 72 -5.98 -4.32 4.13
CA GLU A 72 -6.58 -4.83 5.36
C GLU A 72 -6.98 -3.65 6.23
N ASN A 73 -8.27 -3.55 6.57
CA ASN A 73 -8.80 -2.55 7.50
C ASN A 73 -8.86 -3.14 8.91
N ILE A 74 -8.31 -2.43 9.88
CA ILE A 74 -8.26 -2.83 11.28
C ILE A 74 -8.85 -1.69 12.11
N GLU A 75 -9.97 -1.94 12.78
CA GLU A 75 -10.61 -1.01 13.72
C GLU A 75 -10.88 0.39 13.13
N VAL A 76 -11.20 0.52 11.82
CA VAL A 76 -11.39 1.80 11.15
C VAL A 76 -12.79 2.40 11.33
N LEU A 77 -13.80 1.56 11.62
CA LEU A 77 -15.21 1.94 11.64
C LEU A 77 -15.59 2.92 12.75
N ASP A 78 -14.86 2.92 13.84
CA ASP A 78 -15.11 3.79 15.00
C ASP A 78 -13.88 4.63 15.38
N ALA A 79 -12.85 4.63 14.52
CA ALA A 79 -11.58 5.29 14.82
C ALA A 79 -11.69 6.81 14.79
N ASP A 80 -11.07 7.47 15.77
CA ASP A 80 -10.87 8.92 15.79
C ASP A 80 -9.68 9.34 14.91
N VAL A 81 -8.69 8.45 14.76
CA VAL A 81 -7.54 8.60 13.85
C VAL A 81 -7.27 7.26 13.18
N VAL A 82 -6.93 7.27 11.89
CA VAL A 82 -6.58 6.06 11.15
C VAL A 82 -5.16 6.15 10.62
N CYS A 83 -4.30 5.23 11.05
CA CYS A 83 -2.98 5.05 10.44
C CYS A 83 -3.12 4.50 9.02
N VAL A 84 -2.26 4.96 8.11
CA VAL A 84 -2.11 4.38 6.78
C VAL A 84 -0.66 3.97 6.62
N ALA A 85 -0.41 2.68 6.41
CA ALA A 85 0.94 2.14 6.39
C ALA A 85 1.05 0.85 5.57
N TYR A 86 2.28 0.54 5.13
CA TYR A 86 2.63 -0.72 4.47
C TYR A 86 3.90 -1.32 5.08
N GLY A 87 4.22 -2.53 4.70
CA GLY A 87 5.47 -3.20 5.10
C GLY A 87 5.65 -3.26 6.62
N ILE A 88 6.88 -3.01 7.08
CA ILE A 88 7.22 -3.02 8.50
C ILE A 88 6.46 -1.94 9.28
N SER A 89 6.26 -0.76 8.70
CA SER A 89 5.48 0.32 9.33
C SER A 89 4.06 -0.13 9.68
N SER A 90 3.43 -0.95 8.82
CA SER A 90 2.09 -1.48 9.11
C SER A 90 2.07 -2.45 10.29
N ARG A 91 3.15 -3.22 10.52
CA ARG A 91 3.28 -4.09 11.69
C ARG A 91 3.41 -3.29 12.98
N VAL A 92 4.19 -2.21 12.93
CA VAL A 92 4.30 -1.26 14.04
C VAL A 92 2.95 -0.61 14.34
N CYS A 93 2.23 -0.18 13.30
CA CYS A 93 0.90 0.40 13.47
C CYS A 93 -0.13 -0.60 14.04
N LYS A 94 -0.05 -1.90 13.71
CA LYS A 94 -0.89 -2.93 14.38
C LYS A 94 -0.66 -2.94 15.89
N GLU A 95 0.59 -2.90 16.31
CA GLU A 95 0.93 -2.82 17.74
C GLU A 95 0.47 -1.49 18.36
N ALA A 96 0.65 -0.37 17.65
CA ALA A 96 0.16 0.94 18.09
C ALA A 96 -1.37 0.96 18.29
N VAL A 97 -2.14 0.37 17.38
CA VAL A 97 -3.59 0.22 17.50
C VAL A 97 -3.95 -0.56 18.77
N ARG A 98 -3.29 -1.69 19.00
CA ARG A 98 -3.51 -2.50 20.21
C ARG A 98 -3.23 -1.71 21.49
N LYS A 99 -2.10 -0.99 21.55
CA LYS A 99 -1.69 -0.15 22.70
C LYS A 99 -2.65 1.03 22.91
N ALA A 100 -3.03 1.73 21.85
CA ALA A 100 -3.94 2.87 21.89
C ALA A 100 -5.32 2.45 22.42
N ARG A 101 -5.88 1.38 21.88
CA ARG A 101 -7.19 0.89 22.29
C ARG A 101 -7.22 0.37 23.75
N ALA A 102 -6.12 -0.20 24.23
CA ALA A 102 -5.97 -0.54 25.63
C ALA A 102 -6.02 0.69 26.56
N LYS A 103 -5.68 1.88 26.05
CA LYS A 103 -5.78 3.17 26.74
C LYS A 103 -7.11 3.90 26.48
N GLY A 104 -8.03 3.31 25.71
CA GLY A 104 -9.30 3.94 25.33
C GLY A 104 -9.22 4.91 24.16
N ILE A 105 -8.08 4.98 23.45
CA ILE A 105 -7.88 5.80 22.27
C ILE A 105 -8.31 5.01 21.04
N LYS A 106 -9.26 5.54 20.28
CA LYS A 106 -9.81 4.87 19.08
C LYS A 106 -8.92 5.08 17.88
N LEU A 107 -7.80 4.36 17.83
CA LEU A 107 -6.89 4.30 16.70
C LEU A 107 -7.29 3.15 15.79
N GLY A 108 -7.26 3.38 14.47
CA GLY A 108 -7.44 2.38 13.42
C GLY A 108 -6.23 2.28 12.50
N LEU A 109 -6.23 1.32 11.59
CA LEU A 109 -5.18 1.13 10.59
C LEU A 109 -5.77 0.67 9.26
N ILE A 110 -5.38 1.32 8.19
CA ILE A 110 -5.44 0.82 6.82
C ILE A 110 -4.05 0.29 6.47
N ARG A 111 -3.92 -1.02 6.40
CA ARG A 111 -2.71 -1.67 5.90
C ARG A 111 -2.80 -1.81 4.41
N LEU A 112 -1.92 -1.14 3.67
CA LEU A 112 -1.81 -1.27 2.23
C LEU A 112 -1.05 -2.57 1.89
N ILE A 113 -1.63 -3.40 1.03
CA ILE A 113 -1.02 -4.61 0.49
C ILE A 113 -0.50 -4.35 -0.91
N THR A 114 -1.26 -3.60 -1.73
CA THR A 114 -0.80 -3.10 -3.02
C THR A 114 -0.39 -1.64 -2.91
N ALA A 115 0.78 -1.30 -3.47
CA ALA A 115 1.20 0.09 -3.63
C ALA A 115 0.61 0.68 -4.92
N TRP A 116 0.51 -0.14 -5.96
CA TRP A 116 -0.22 0.16 -7.18
C TRP A 116 -0.93 -1.11 -7.69
N PRO A 117 -2.20 -1.02 -8.06
CA PRO A 117 -3.08 0.14 -7.88
C PRO A 117 -3.27 0.48 -6.40
N PHE A 118 -3.26 1.79 -6.09
CA PHE A 118 -3.49 2.26 -4.73
C PHE A 118 -4.91 1.89 -4.29
N PRO A 119 -5.11 1.31 -3.08
CA PRO A 119 -6.40 0.79 -2.66
C PRO A 119 -7.34 1.91 -2.17
N GLU A 120 -7.81 2.74 -3.07
CA GLU A 120 -8.75 3.84 -2.80
C GLU A 120 -10.02 3.36 -2.08
N LYS A 121 -10.45 2.13 -2.36
CA LYS A 121 -11.65 1.53 -1.75
C LYS A 121 -11.52 1.31 -0.24
N ALA A 122 -10.29 1.19 0.27
CA ALA A 122 -10.00 1.01 1.70
C ALA A 122 -10.56 2.16 2.56
N PHE A 123 -10.62 3.35 1.98
CA PHE A 123 -10.99 4.58 2.69
C PHE A 123 -12.50 4.79 2.82
N ALA A 124 -13.30 3.98 2.14
CA ALA A 124 -14.77 4.08 2.17
C ALA A 124 -15.40 3.67 3.51
N GLU A 125 -14.66 2.88 4.31
CA GLU A 125 -15.14 2.36 5.59
C GLU A 125 -14.69 3.19 6.81
N ILE A 126 -13.95 4.28 6.58
CA ILE A 126 -13.48 5.13 7.68
C ILE A 126 -14.66 5.80 8.36
N ASN A 127 -14.60 5.86 9.70
CA ASN A 127 -15.55 6.62 10.52
C ASN A 127 -15.71 8.05 9.96
N PRO A 128 -16.93 8.50 9.64
CA PRO A 128 -17.16 9.87 9.16
C PRO A 128 -16.67 10.98 10.11
N ASP A 129 -16.63 10.67 11.43
CA ASP A 129 -16.17 11.60 12.47
C ASP A 129 -14.64 11.53 12.72
N CYS A 130 -13.92 10.75 11.92
CA CYS A 130 -12.46 10.61 12.01
C CYS A 130 -11.78 11.98 11.89
N LYS A 131 -10.85 12.27 12.82
CA LYS A 131 -10.14 13.54 12.90
C LYS A 131 -9.05 13.69 11.86
N GLY A 132 -8.56 12.56 11.32
CA GLY A 132 -7.56 12.57 10.26
C GLY A 132 -6.82 11.26 10.07
N LEU A 133 -5.99 11.25 9.04
CA LEU A 133 -5.19 10.10 8.64
C LEU A 133 -3.73 10.33 9.00
N LEU A 134 -3.09 9.33 9.59
CA LEU A 134 -1.68 9.36 9.94
C LEU A 134 -0.89 8.44 9.01
N ALA A 135 -0.18 9.01 8.04
CA ALA A 135 0.76 8.29 7.19
C ALA A 135 2.01 7.92 8.01
N VAL A 136 2.31 6.63 8.11
CA VAL A 136 3.50 6.13 8.81
C VAL A 136 4.41 5.43 7.82
N GLU A 137 5.56 6.05 7.53
CA GLU A 137 6.47 5.57 6.50
C GLU A 137 7.94 5.67 6.90
N MET A 138 8.73 4.73 6.39
CA MET A 138 10.18 4.85 6.38
C MET A 138 10.62 5.63 5.13
N SER A 139 10.41 6.94 5.17
CA SER A 139 10.72 7.86 4.07
C SER A 139 11.02 9.27 4.59
N ILE A 140 11.62 10.14 3.75
CA ILE A 140 11.95 11.50 4.18
C ILE A 140 10.71 12.40 4.27
N LYS A 141 9.75 12.25 3.35
CA LYS A 141 8.64 13.19 3.17
C LYS A 141 7.26 12.54 3.06
N GLY A 142 7.15 11.23 3.25
CA GLY A 142 5.89 10.52 3.05
C GLY A 142 5.52 10.36 1.58
N GLN A 143 5.92 9.26 0.98
CA GLN A 143 5.65 8.98 -0.44
C GLN A 143 4.19 8.66 -0.71
N MET A 144 3.46 8.08 0.28
CA MET A 144 2.03 7.77 0.15
C MET A 144 1.12 8.99 0.37
N VAL A 145 1.60 10.07 0.96
CA VAL A 145 0.75 11.23 1.31
C VAL A 145 -0.08 11.74 0.13
N PRO A 146 0.49 11.93 -1.08
CA PRO A 146 -0.30 12.32 -2.24
C PRO A 146 -1.41 11.33 -2.61
N ASP A 147 -1.12 10.03 -2.55
CA ASP A 147 -2.09 8.99 -2.88
C ASP A 147 -3.22 8.92 -1.84
N ILE A 148 -2.90 9.09 -0.56
CA ILE A 148 -3.89 9.19 0.53
C ILE A 148 -4.80 10.40 0.30
N LYS A 149 -4.23 11.57 0.00
CA LYS A 149 -5.01 12.78 -0.29
C LYS A 149 -5.91 12.59 -1.50
N LEU A 150 -5.43 11.95 -2.57
CA LEU A 150 -6.23 11.64 -3.75
C LEU A 150 -7.37 10.65 -3.44
N ALA A 151 -7.08 9.59 -2.68
CA ALA A 151 -8.08 8.58 -2.31
C ALA A 151 -9.22 9.16 -1.48
N THR A 152 -8.94 10.14 -0.63
CA THR A 152 -9.93 10.85 0.18
C THR A 152 -10.49 12.10 -0.51
N LYS A 153 -10.10 12.38 -1.76
CA LYS A 153 -10.45 13.59 -2.50
C LYS A 153 -10.12 14.88 -1.75
N CYS A 154 -9.03 14.84 -0.99
CA CYS A 154 -8.58 15.92 -0.10
C CYS A 154 -9.62 16.37 0.95
N ASN A 155 -10.57 15.52 1.32
CA ASN A 155 -11.63 15.84 2.27
C ASN A 155 -11.26 15.51 3.74
N MET A 156 -10.08 14.92 3.96
CA MET A 156 -9.59 14.57 5.28
C MET A 156 -8.19 15.13 5.50
N PRO A 157 -7.88 15.66 6.69
CA PRO A 157 -6.53 16.09 7.01
C PRO A 157 -5.60 14.87 7.07
N VAL A 158 -4.36 15.06 6.57
CA VAL A 158 -3.33 14.02 6.54
C VAL A 158 -2.14 14.51 7.34
N TYR A 159 -1.70 13.68 8.25
CA TYR A 159 -0.55 13.89 9.13
C TYR A 159 0.54 12.87 8.80
N GLY A 160 1.75 13.12 9.23
CA GLY A 160 2.88 12.25 8.92
C GLY A 160 3.75 11.90 10.12
N TYR A 161 4.14 10.63 10.21
CA TYR A 161 5.27 10.18 11.01
C TYR A 161 6.25 9.47 10.09
N PHE A 162 7.36 10.16 9.79
CA PHE A 162 8.35 9.70 8.83
C PHE A 162 9.67 9.42 9.52
N SER A 163 10.22 8.25 9.28
CA SER A 163 11.49 7.78 9.80
C SER A 163 12.31 7.23 8.65
N LEU A 164 13.54 7.70 8.45
CA LEU A 164 14.35 7.29 7.29
C LEU A 164 15.19 6.04 7.58
N ASP A 165 15.83 6.00 8.73
CA ASP A 165 16.89 5.05 9.08
C ASP A 165 16.55 4.13 10.26
N VAL A 166 15.45 4.40 10.94
CA VAL A 166 14.99 3.64 12.10
C VAL A 166 13.57 3.17 11.87
N VAL A 167 13.26 1.94 12.26
CA VAL A 167 11.89 1.43 12.27
C VAL A 167 11.02 2.33 13.14
N PRO A 168 9.83 2.77 12.67
CA PRO A 168 8.92 3.58 13.46
C PRO A 168 8.64 2.96 14.84
N ASP A 169 8.40 3.80 15.84
CA ASP A 169 8.06 3.37 17.19
C ASP A 169 6.54 3.42 17.40
N ALA A 170 5.99 2.33 17.93
CA ALA A 170 4.54 2.23 18.18
C ALA A 170 4.06 3.23 19.24
N ASP A 171 4.88 3.57 20.23
CA ASP A 171 4.50 4.55 21.25
C ASP A 171 4.47 5.96 20.67
N VAL A 172 5.40 6.30 19.78
CA VAL A 172 5.40 7.58 19.04
C VAL A 172 4.16 7.68 18.11
N VAL A 173 3.75 6.57 17.48
CA VAL A 173 2.50 6.53 16.68
C VAL A 173 1.30 6.86 17.57
N VAL A 174 1.21 6.27 18.78
CA VAL A 174 0.12 6.55 19.73
C VAL A 174 0.14 8.01 20.18
N GLU A 175 1.30 8.54 20.58
CA GLU A 175 1.46 9.95 20.97
C GLU A 175 1.06 10.91 19.84
N THR A 176 1.41 10.58 18.60
CA THR A 176 1.04 11.39 17.44
C THR A 176 -0.47 11.36 17.22
N ALA A 177 -1.12 10.21 17.37
CA ALA A 177 -2.57 10.11 17.30
C ALA A 177 -3.25 10.95 18.39
N GLU A 178 -2.73 10.96 19.64
CA GLU A 178 -3.23 11.81 20.72
C GLU A 178 -3.12 13.30 20.34
N LYS A 179 -2.02 13.74 19.75
CA LYS A 179 -1.82 15.11 19.26
C LYS A 179 -2.81 15.48 18.15
N ILE A 180 -3.09 14.56 17.24
CA ILE A 180 -4.10 14.76 16.18
C ILE A 180 -5.48 14.94 16.80
N ILE A 181 -5.88 14.07 17.74
CA ILE A 181 -7.15 14.15 18.44
C ILE A 181 -7.29 15.48 19.20
N ALA A 182 -6.20 15.96 19.81
CA ALA A 182 -6.15 17.22 20.54
C ALA A 182 -6.05 18.47 19.62
N GLY A 183 -5.88 18.30 18.30
CA GLY A 183 -5.73 19.41 17.34
C GLY A 183 -4.41 20.16 17.46
N THR A 184 -3.34 19.52 17.95
CA THR A 184 -2.01 20.12 18.17
C THR A 184 -0.95 19.59 17.18
N CYS A 185 -1.33 18.75 16.24
CA CYS A 185 -0.46 18.21 15.19
C CYS A 185 -0.59 19.05 13.92
N GLU A 186 0.52 19.26 13.20
CA GLU A 186 0.52 19.95 11.91
C GLU A 186 0.24 18.97 10.77
N GLU A 187 -0.56 19.41 9.79
CA GLU A 187 -0.83 18.66 8.56
C GLU A 187 0.38 18.67 7.62
N VAL A 188 0.53 17.60 6.81
CA VAL A 188 1.59 17.45 5.81
C VAL A 188 1.08 17.68 4.39
#